data_46ab47017a28248023a23a5daff25dab
#
_entry.id   46ab47017a28248023a23a5daff25dab
#
_cell.length_a   1.000
_cell.length_b   1.000
_cell.length_c   1.000
_cell.angle_alpha   90.00
_cell.angle_beta   90.00
_cell.angle_gamma   90.00
#
_symmetry.space_group_name_H-M   'P 1'
#
loop_
_entity.id
_entity.type
_entity.pdbx_description
1 polymer ?
#
loop_
_entity_poly.entity_id
_entity_poly.type
_entity_poly.pdbx_seq_one_letter_code
_entity_poly.pdbx_strand_id
1 'polypeptide(L)'
;MIQTRNVLQDEAEALSAALPPLLVDAERLASAVSLGIHGRRKAGMGESFWQFRRFRAEDPSTAVDWRQSAKSQHLFVREREWEVAQSVWFWRDGSPGMNFKSGNVSKRDRASLLALALASALVRGGERVALLGDGHAPASSRATLRRMGLGLSADAATGGLPPDAPVSRNAQFVWFGDFLSPLPAIETVLRRFTQSGTGGYLVHIVDPAEEDFPYEGRTRFEAPGEDLRETLGRAELVAPAYRARFKAHAETVALLAGKLGWSYLSHRTDRSPQTALVALYAEMSGARGYRR
;
A
#
# COMPACT_ATOMS: atom_id res chain seq x y z
N MET A 1 -0.16 30.77 -32.28
CA MET A 1 0.43 30.26 -31.03
C MET A 1 -0.52 30.23 -29.82
N ILE A 2 -1.56 31.07 -29.74
CA ILE A 2 -2.53 31.13 -28.62
C ILE A 2 -3.57 30.01 -28.70
N GLN A 3 -4.02 29.62 -29.91
CA GLN A 3 -5.02 28.56 -30.10
C GLN A 3 -4.54 27.14 -29.72
N THR A 4 -3.27 26.81 -29.95
CA THR A 4 -2.71 25.49 -29.62
C THR A 4 -2.58 25.28 -28.10
N ARG A 5 -2.42 26.36 -27.34
CA ARG A 5 -2.30 26.31 -25.87
C ARG A 5 -3.65 26.03 -25.20
N ASN A 6 -4.75 26.55 -25.76
CA ASN A 6 -6.10 26.28 -25.24
C ASN A 6 -6.54 24.83 -25.49
N VAL A 7 -6.25 24.27 -26.67
CA VAL A 7 -6.61 22.87 -26.98
C VAL A 7 -5.92 21.88 -26.05
N LEU A 8 -4.63 22.08 -25.75
CA LEU A 8 -3.89 21.23 -24.80
C LEU A 8 -4.38 21.39 -23.35
N GLN A 9 -4.87 22.58 -23.01
CA GLN A 9 -5.41 22.86 -21.69
C GLN A 9 -6.80 22.23 -21.54
N ASP A 10 -7.64 22.33 -22.54
CA ASP A 10 -8.97 21.69 -22.60
C ASP A 10 -8.87 20.17 -22.61
N GLU A 11 -7.90 19.59 -23.35
CA GLU A 11 -7.61 18.15 -23.31
C GLU A 11 -7.09 17.71 -21.94
N ALA A 12 -6.23 18.49 -21.30
CA ALA A 12 -5.73 18.20 -19.96
C ALA A 12 -6.84 18.29 -18.90
N GLU A 13 -7.75 19.24 -19.01
CA GLU A 13 -8.92 19.39 -18.14
C GLU A 13 -9.93 18.25 -18.38
N ALA A 14 -10.19 17.86 -19.63
CA ALA A 14 -11.03 16.72 -19.95
C ALA A 14 -10.44 15.39 -19.44
N LEU A 15 -9.13 15.20 -19.56
CA LEU A 15 -8.41 14.05 -18.98
C LEU A 15 -8.44 14.06 -17.45
N SER A 16 -8.35 15.23 -16.82
CA SER A 16 -8.44 15.41 -15.37
C SER A 16 -9.86 15.12 -14.86
N ALA A 17 -10.89 15.61 -15.56
CA ALA A 17 -12.30 15.34 -15.23
C ALA A 17 -12.68 13.85 -15.42
N ALA A 18 -11.95 13.10 -16.24
CA ALA A 18 -12.15 11.66 -16.42
C ALA A 18 -11.47 10.79 -15.34
N LEU A 19 -10.69 11.38 -14.43
CA LEU A 19 -10.07 10.65 -13.34
C LEU A 19 -11.03 10.54 -12.15
N PRO A 20 -11.15 9.36 -11.50
CA PRO A 20 -11.90 9.24 -10.26
C PRO A 20 -11.37 10.25 -9.22
N PRO A 21 -12.23 10.95 -8.47
CA PRO A 21 -11.79 11.90 -7.43
C PRO A 21 -10.78 11.30 -6.46
N LEU A 22 -10.97 10.05 -6.10
CA LEU A 22 -10.04 9.30 -5.25
C LEU A 22 -8.63 9.23 -5.85
N LEU A 23 -8.48 9.09 -7.17
CA LEU A 23 -7.16 9.06 -7.80
C LEU A 23 -6.45 10.42 -7.75
N VAL A 24 -7.20 11.52 -7.92
CA VAL A 24 -6.65 12.87 -7.81
C VAL A 24 -6.10 13.13 -6.41
N ASP A 25 -6.85 12.76 -5.38
CA ASP A 25 -6.42 12.91 -3.98
C ASP A 25 -5.25 12.00 -3.65
N ALA A 26 -5.24 10.78 -4.16
CA ALA A 26 -4.14 9.84 -4.01
C ALA A 26 -2.85 10.33 -4.70
N GLU A 27 -2.95 10.91 -5.89
CA GLU A 27 -1.80 11.47 -6.61
C GLU A 27 -1.24 12.72 -5.90
N ARG A 28 -2.10 13.56 -5.32
CA ARG A 28 -1.67 14.70 -4.49
C ARG A 28 -0.92 14.22 -3.26
N LEU A 29 -1.46 13.24 -2.56
CA LEU A 29 -0.85 12.65 -1.38
C LEU A 29 0.51 12.01 -1.71
N ALA A 30 0.58 11.20 -2.76
CA ALA A 30 1.82 10.57 -3.20
C ALA A 30 2.89 11.58 -3.64
N SER A 31 2.47 12.70 -4.25
CA SER A 31 3.39 13.78 -4.66
C SER A 31 3.97 14.51 -3.46
N ALA A 32 3.15 14.83 -2.46
CA ALA A 32 3.59 15.47 -1.22
C ALA A 32 4.62 14.60 -0.47
N VAL A 33 4.42 13.29 -0.46
CA VAL A 33 5.36 12.33 0.14
C VAL A 33 6.67 12.25 -0.64
N SER A 34 6.62 12.19 -1.97
CA SER A 34 7.82 12.17 -2.81
C SER A 34 8.69 13.42 -2.60
N LEU A 35 8.09 14.61 -2.49
CA LEU A 35 8.81 15.85 -2.18
C LEU A 35 9.48 15.80 -0.80
N GLY A 36 8.82 15.21 0.21
CA GLY A 36 9.37 15.06 1.56
C GLY A 36 10.54 14.07 1.64
N ILE A 37 10.55 13.04 0.80
CA ILE A 37 11.59 12.02 0.77
C ILE A 37 12.83 12.49 -0.01
N HIS A 38 12.66 13.30 -1.06
CA HIS A 38 13.77 13.84 -1.84
C HIS A 38 14.63 14.87 -1.09
N GLY A 39 14.21 15.34 0.08
CA GLY A 39 15.06 16.14 0.98
C GLY A 39 16.23 15.36 1.57
N ARG A 40 16.21 14.04 1.51
CA ARG A 40 17.36 13.15 1.81
C ARG A 40 17.83 12.52 0.50
N ARG A 41 18.74 13.21 -0.20
CA ARG A 41 19.37 12.70 -1.41
C ARG A 41 19.97 11.31 -1.18
N LYS A 42 19.26 10.26 -1.63
CA LYS A 42 19.88 9.10 -2.23
C LYS A 42 19.67 9.23 -3.72
N ALA A 43 20.73 9.44 -4.45
CA ALA A 43 20.73 9.41 -5.89
C ALA A 43 20.18 8.06 -6.35
N GLY A 44 19.17 8.06 -7.23
CA GLY A 44 18.56 6.83 -7.71
C GLY A 44 17.37 7.13 -8.58
N MET A 45 17.61 7.56 -9.79
CA MET A 45 16.67 7.49 -10.89
C MET A 45 17.45 7.03 -12.11
N GLY A 46 17.15 5.80 -12.54
CA GLY A 46 17.55 5.30 -13.83
C GLY A 46 19.02 4.92 -13.95
N GLU A 47 19.29 3.68 -14.35
CA GLU A 47 20.61 3.19 -14.72
C GLU A 47 21.67 3.33 -13.61
N SER A 48 21.38 2.86 -12.39
CA SER A 48 22.36 2.93 -11.32
C SER A 48 23.58 2.10 -11.69
N PHE A 49 24.69 2.82 -11.77
CA PHE A 49 26.01 2.25 -11.85
C PHE A 49 26.23 1.40 -10.59
N TRP A 50 26.37 0.08 -10.76
CA TRP A 50 26.67 -0.82 -9.65
C TRP A 50 28.15 -0.85 -9.37
N GLN A 51 28.92 -1.33 -10.34
CA GLN A 51 30.38 -1.42 -10.24
C GLN A 51 31.05 -1.57 -11.60
N PHE A 52 32.35 -1.32 -11.65
CA PHE A 52 33.15 -1.74 -12.75
C PHE A 52 33.70 -3.14 -12.46
N ARG A 53 33.43 -4.11 -13.34
CA ARG A 53 34.14 -5.40 -13.31
C ARG A 53 35.10 -5.53 -14.50
N ARG A 54 36.09 -6.39 -14.38
CA ARG A 54 37.00 -6.69 -15.49
C ARG A 54 36.22 -7.33 -16.64
N PHE A 55 36.56 -6.90 -17.84
CA PHE A 55 36.07 -7.49 -19.10
C PHE A 55 36.41 -8.99 -19.15
N ARG A 56 35.50 -9.80 -19.61
CA ARG A 56 35.65 -11.23 -19.87
C ARG A 56 35.47 -11.51 -21.36
N ALA A 57 36.03 -12.60 -21.84
CA ALA A 57 35.92 -12.96 -23.27
C ALA A 57 34.50 -13.16 -23.79
N GLU A 58 33.55 -13.40 -22.86
CA GLU A 58 32.12 -13.57 -23.16
C GLU A 58 31.36 -12.25 -23.29
N ASP A 59 31.97 -11.13 -22.88
CA ASP A 59 31.32 -9.82 -22.92
C ASP A 59 31.35 -9.22 -24.33
N PRO A 60 30.29 -8.60 -24.79
CA PRO A 60 30.32 -7.88 -26.05
C PRO A 60 31.25 -6.67 -25.93
N SER A 61 32.04 -6.42 -26.95
CA SER A 61 32.98 -5.28 -26.99
C SER A 61 32.31 -3.92 -26.82
N THR A 62 31.04 -3.84 -27.15
CA THR A 62 30.18 -2.65 -26.93
C THR A 62 29.90 -2.35 -25.47
N ALA A 63 30.06 -3.30 -24.55
CA ALA A 63 29.88 -3.12 -23.13
C ALA A 63 31.09 -2.50 -22.41
N VAL A 64 32.23 -2.36 -23.09
CA VAL A 64 33.46 -1.82 -22.50
C VAL A 64 33.30 -0.32 -22.20
N ASP A 65 33.53 0.05 -20.93
CA ASP A 65 33.67 1.46 -20.56
C ASP A 65 35.10 1.93 -20.84
N TRP A 66 35.27 2.52 -22.01
CA TRP A 66 36.62 2.99 -22.49
C TRP A 66 37.22 4.07 -21.61
N ARG A 67 36.35 4.89 -20.94
CA ARG A 67 36.82 5.97 -20.05
C ARG A 67 37.45 5.43 -18.76
N GLN A 68 36.87 4.37 -18.20
CA GLN A 68 37.42 3.72 -17.02
C GLN A 68 38.60 2.83 -17.40
N SER A 69 38.53 2.13 -18.52
CA SER A 69 39.61 1.27 -19.03
C SER A 69 40.88 2.06 -19.35
N ALA A 70 40.76 3.27 -19.88
CA ALA A 70 41.88 4.15 -20.16
C ALA A 70 42.70 4.58 -18.92
N LYS A 71 42.17 4.39 -17.73
CA LYS A 71 42.85 4.72 -16.45
C LYS A 71 43.60 3.52 -15.85
N SER A 72 43.58 2.36 -16.50
CA SER A 72 44.18 1.15 -16.00
C SER A 72 44.74 0.28 -17.15
N GLN A 73 45.48 -0.76 -16.80
CA GLN A 73 45.97 -1.76 -17.79
C GLN A 73 44.94 -2.84 -18.13
N HIS A 74 43.65 -2.68 -17.64
CA HIS A 74 42.62 -3.68 -17.78
C HIS A 74 41.37 -3.05 -18.39
N LEU A 75 40.67 -3.81 -19.23
CA LEU A 75 39.38 -3.42 -19.75
C LEU A 75 38.32 -3.63 -18.68
N PHE A 76 37.41 -2.66 -18.55
CA PHE A 76 36.30 -2.69 -17.62
C PHE A 76 34.98 -2.62 -18.35
N VAL A 77 34.03 -3.40 -17.85
CA VAL A 77 32.61 -3.37 -18.23
C VAL A 77 31.84 -2.69 -17.11
N ARG A 78 30.92 -1.81 -17.48
CA ARG A 78 29.99 -1.20 -16.54
C ARG A 78 28.88 -2.23 -16.24
N GLU A 79 28.91 -2.83 -15.06
CA GLU A 79 27.78 -3.59 -14.55
C GLU A 79 26.69 -2.64 -14.10
N ARG A 80 25.49 -2.84 -14.66
CA ARG A 80 24.28 -2.15 -14.23
C ARG A 80 23.52 -3.09 -13.29
N GLU A 81 23.03 -2.59 -12.18
CA GLU A 81 22.12 -3.33 -11.36
C GLU A 81 20.78 -3.41 -12.09
N TRP A 82 20.38 -4.61 -12.46
CA TRP A 82 19.08 -4.84 -13.04
C TRP A 82 18.08 -4.89 -11.88
N GLU A 83 17.52 -3.74 -11.51
CA GLU A 83 16.36 -3.71 -10.62
C GLU A 83 15.19 -4.37 -11.33
N VAL A 84 14.95 -5.63 -11.00
CA VAL A 84 13.73 -6.33 -11.45
C VAL A 84 12.56 -5.65 -10.75
N ALA A 85 11.71 -4.96 -11.52
CA ALA A 85 10.51 -4.31 -11.01
C ALA A 85 9.69 -5.32 -10.17
N GLN A 86 9.47 -5.01 -8.90
CA GLN A 86 8.69 -5.86 -8.03
C GLN A 86 7.21 -5.77 -8.36
N SER A 87 6.50 -6.85 -8.14
CA SER A 87 5.04 -6.89 -8.22
C SER A 87 4.46 -6.69 -6.83
N VAL A 88 3.60 -5.68 -6.67
CA VAL A 88 2.93 -5.37 -5.41
C VAL A 88 1.43 -5.52 -5.59
N TRP A 89 0.86 -6.44 -4.84
CA TRP A 89 -0.57 -6.70 -4.83
C TRP A 89 -1.22 -5.94 -3.68
N PHE A 90 -2.37 -5.36 -3.96
CA PHE A 90 -3.16 -4.59 -3.00
C PHE A 90 -4.49 -5.28 -2.74
N TRP A 91 -4.93 -5.27 -1.52
CA TRP A 91 -6.28 -5.64 -1.18
C TRP A 91 -6.83 -4.73 -0.08
N ARG A 92 -8.07 -4.34 -0.24
CA ARG A 92 -8.81 -3.55 0.74
C ARG A 92 -10.00 -4.35 1.23
N ASP A 93 -10.10 -4.49 2.54
CA ASP A 93 -11.26 -5.06 3.21
C ASP A 93 -12.55 -4.34 2.80
N GLY A 94 -13.51 -5.08 2.27
CA GLY A 94 -14.81 -4.60 1.84
C GLY A 94 -15.94 -4.95 2.79
N SER A 95 -15.64 -5.44 3.99
CA SER A 95 -16.65 -5.75 5.01
C SER A 95 -17.46 -4.52 5.41
N PRO A 96 -18.71 -4.68 5.84
CA PRO A 96 -19.54 -3.57 6.29
C PRO A 96 -18.94 -2.75 7.42
N GLY A 97 -18.11 -3.36 8.29
CA GLY A 97 -17.40 -2.69 9.37
C GLY A 97 -16.46 -1.58 8.88
N MET A 98 -15.93 -1.71 7.66
CA MET A 98 -15.08 -0.68 7.06
C MET A 98 -15.83 0.63 6.70
N ASN A 99 -17.15 0.60 6.62
CA ASN A 99 -17.96 1.81 6.41
C ASN A 99 -18.12 2.65 7.70
N PHE A 100 -17.72 2.11 8.85
CA PHE A 100 -17.81 2.82 10.11
C PHE A 100 -16.96 4.10 10.10
N LYS A 101 -17.52 5.17 10.67
CA LYS A 101 -16.87 6.45 10.88
C LYS A 101 -17.47 7.17 12.08
N SER A 102 -16.65 7.69 12.96
CA SER A 102 -17.03 8.64 14.01
C SER A 102 -16.75 10.10 13.62
N GLY A 103 -15.93 10.31 12.61
CA GLY A 103 -15.59 11.60 12.03
C GLY A 103 -16.07 11.75 10.59
N ASN A 104 -15.34 12.53 9.80
CA ASN A 104 -15.70 12.85 8.42
C ASN A 104 -15.28 11.77 7.39
N VAL A 105 -14.36 10.88 7.74
CA VAL A 105 -13.76 9.91 6.83
C VAL A 105 -14.01 8.50 7.34
N SER A 106 -14.56 7.61 6.51
CA SER A 106 -14.73 6.21 6.87
C SER A 106 -13.39 5.45 6.83
N LYS A 107 -13.31 4.31 7.54
CA LYS A 107 -12.15 3.41 7.43
C LYS A 107 -11.92 2.99 5.97
N ARG A 108 -13.00 2.70 5.25
CA ARG A 108 -13.00 2.32 3.85
C ARG A 108 -12.39 3.39 2.94
N ASP A 109 -12.83 4.66 3.07
CA ASP A 109 -12.32 5.76 2.25
C ASP A 109 -10.85 6.02 2.55
N ARG A 110 -10.46 5.95 3.83
CA ARG A 110 -9.08 6.10 4.26
C ARG A 110 -8.19 4.98 3.72
N ALA A 111 -8.63 3.74 3.79
CA ALA A 111 -7.94 2.57 3.23
C ALA A 111 -7.76 2.71 1.72
N SER A 112 -8.83 3.09 1.01
CA SER A 112 -8.81 3.28 -0.44
C SER A 112 -7.85 4.38 -0.88
N LEU A 113 -7.86 5.52 -0.17
CA LEU A 113 -6.94 6.64 -0.42
C LEU A 113 -5.49 6.21 -0.22
N LEU A 114 -5.16 5.54 0.89
CA LEU A 114 -3.80 5.09 1.18
C LEU A 114 -3.33 4.03 0.18
N ALA A 115 -4.17 3.07 -0.17
CA ALA A 115 -3.87 2.03 -1.14
C ALA A 115 -3.53 2.62 -2.51
N LEU A 116 -4.36 3.54 -3.00
CA LEU A 116 -4.16 4.15 -4.31
C LEU A 116 -2.97 5.14 -4.32
N ALA A 117 -2.76 5.87 -3.22
CA ALA A 117 -1.61 6.77 -3.08
C ALA A 117 -0.28 6.00 -3.05
N LEU A 118 -0.24 4.88 -2.31
CA LEU A 118 0.92 4.00 -2.31
C LEU A 118 1.18 3.39 -3.70
N ALA A 119 0.14 2.87 -4.34
CA ALA A 119 0.23 2.33 -5.70
C ALA A 119 0.77 3.39 -6.70
N SER A 120 0.29 4.63 -6.61
CA SER A 120 0.77 5.75 -7.43
C SER A 120 2.26 6.06 -7.18
N ALA A 121 2.70 6.06 -5.92
CA ALA A 121 4.10 6.27 -5.56
C ALA A 121 5.01 5.13 -6.09
N LEU A 122 4.55 3.88 -5.96
CA LEU A 122 5.27 2.70 -6.43
C LEU A 122 5.39 2.67 -7.98
N VAL A 123 4.31 2.98 -8.69
CA VAL A 123 4.34 3.08 -10.17
C VAL A 123 5.32 4.15 -10.64
N ARG A 124 5.41 5.29 -9.96
CA ARG A 124 6.45 6.31 -10.24
C ARG A 124 7.86 5.81 -9.97
N GLY A 125 8.03 4.89 -9.02
CA GLY A 125 9.29 4.20 -8.74
C GLY A 125 9.59 3.04 -9.69
N GLY A 126 8.75 2.81 -10.72
CA GLY A 126 8.95 1.73 -11.69
C GLY A 126 8.37 0.37 -11.28
N GLU A 127 7.69 0.29 -10.13
CA GLU A 127 7.10 -0.96 -9.63
C GLU A 127 5.79 -1.30 -10.35
N ARG A 128 5.45 -2.57 -10.38
CA ARG A 128 4.20 -3.08 -10.95
C ARG A 128 3.18 -3.29 -9.85
N VAL A 129 1.98 -2.78 -10.02
CA VAL A 129 0.89 -2.85 -9.03
C VAL A 129 -0.35 -3.51 -9.60
N ALA A 130 -1.12 -4.19 -8.76
CA ALA A 130 -2.44 -4.72 -9.09
C ALA A 130 -3.33 -4.75 -7.85
N LEU A 131 -4.65 -4.72 -8.06
CA LEU A 131 -5.63 -5.00 -7.03
C LEU A 131 -5.94 -6.50 -7.06
N LEU A 132 -5.88 -7.16 -5.91
CA LEU A 132 -6.17 -8.59 -5.82
C LEU A 132 -7.67 -8.83 -6.09
N GLY A 133 -7.97 -9.81 -6.93
CA GLY A 133 -9.34 -10.17 -7.27
C GLY A 133 -9.94 -9.40 -8.45
N ASP A 134 -9.23 -8.42 -9.04
CA ASP A 134 -9.71 -7.70 -10.22
C ASP A 134 -9.43 -8.43 -11.56
N GLY A 135 -8.80 -9.60 -11.52
CA GLY A 135 -8.49 -10.42 -12.68
C GLY A 135 -7.35 -9.93 -13.57
N HIS A 136 -6.60 -8.90 -13.13
CA HIS A 136 -5.54 -8.32 -13.94
C HIS A 136 -4.15 -8.55 -13.32
N ALA A 137 -3.16 -8.77 -14.19
CA ALA A 137 -1.76 -8.87 -13.78
C ALA A 137 -1.18 -7.52 -13.34
N PRO A 138 -0.17 -7.50 -12.45
CA PRO A 138 0.52 -6.29 -12.04
C PRO A 138 1.18 -5.55 -13.22
N ALA A 139 0.96 -4.24 -13.30
CA ALA A 139 1.55 -3.38 -14.32
C ALA A 139 1.90 -1.99 -13.76
N SER A 140 2.86 -1.32 -14.40
CA SER A 140 3.35 0.02 -14.03
C SER A 140 2.77 1.09 -14.96
N SER A 141 1.45 1.16 -15.09
CA SER A 141 0.80 2.08 -16.01
C SER A 141 -0.26 2.96 -15.34
N ARG A 142 -0.51 4.15 -15.92
CA ARG A 142 -1.59 5.03 -15.47
C ARG A 142 -2.97 4.37 -15.64
N ALA A 143 -3.14 3.55 -16.67
CA ALA A 143 -4.36 2.78 -16.88
C ALA A 143 -4.61 1.80 -15.73
N THR A 144 -3.57 1.19 -15.17
CA THR A 144 -3.67 0.33 -13.98
C THR A 144 -4.14 1.12 -12.77
N LEU A 145 -3.54 2.29 -12.49
CA LEU A 145 -3.97 3.15 -11.38
C LEU A 145 -5.44 3.59 -11.52
N ARG A 146 -5.86 3.95 -12.73
CA ARG A 146 -7.27 4.30 -12.99
C ARG A 146 -8.21 3.14 -12.70
N ARG A 147 -7.87 1.93 -13.17
CA ARG A 147 -8.66 0.72 -12.90
C ARG A 147 -8.72 0.40 -11.40
N MET A 148 -7.58 0.47 -10.71
CA MET A 148 -7.54 0.30 -9.25
C MET A 148 -8.42 1.35 -8.54
N GLY A 149 -8.37 2.61 -8.98
CA GLY A 149 -9.22 3.68 -8.45
C GLY A 149 -10.72 3.37 -8.61
N LEU A 150 -11.13 2.89 -9.78
CA LEU A 150 -12.51 2.46 -10.03
C LEU A 150 -12.91 1.28 -9.14
N GLY A 151 -12.05 0.25 -9.02
CA GLY A 151 -12.30 -0.91 -8.16
C GLY A 151 -12.39 -0.55 -6.67
N LEU A 152 -11.53 0.35 -6.20
CA LEU A 152 -11.54 0.83 -4.82
C LEU A 152 -12.72 1.79 -4.51
N SER A 153 -13.24 2.49 -5.53
CA SER A 153 -14.41 3.37 -5.39
C SER A 153 -15.73 2.59 -5.47
N ALA A 154 -15.72 1.40 -6.06
CA ALA A 154 -16.93 0.58 -6.17
C ALA A 154 -17.43 0.12 -4.80
N ASP A 155 -18.76 0.14 -4.62
CA ASP A 155 -19.42 -0.28 -3.38
C ASP A 155 -19.54 -1.81 -3.23
N ALA A 156 -18.84 -2.56 -4.07
CA ALA A 156 -18.86 -4.02 -3.97
C ALA A 156 -18.30 -4.46 -2.61
N ALA A 157 -19.14 -5.13 -1.84
CA ALA A 157 -18.70 -5.85 -0.66
C ALA A 157 -17.81 -7.00 -1.08
N THR A 158 -16.50 -6.87 -0.87
CA THR A 158 -15.51 -7.88 -1.24
C THR A 158 -15.19 -8.85 -0.10
N GLY A 159 -15.93 -8.76 1.01
CA GLY A 159 -15.66 -9.53 2.23
C GLY A 159 -14.54 -8.96 3.09
N GLY A 160 -14.37 -9.53 4.28
CA GLY A 160 -13.36 -9.11 5.28
C GLY A 160 -12.00 -9.76 5.09
N LEU A 161 -11.87 -10.76 4.20
CA LEU A 161 -10.63 -11.51 3.97
C LEU A 161 -10.28 -11.54 2.48
N PRO A 162 -8.98 -11.46 2.14
CA PRO A 162 -8.51 -11.59 0.76
C PRO A 162 -8.95 -12.91 0.11
N PRO A 163 -9.46 -12.85 -1.13
CA PRO A 163 -9.86 -14.06 -1.87
C PRO A 163 -8.67 -14.96 -2.15
N ASP A 164 -8.97 -16.20 -2.49
CA ASP A 164 -7.96 -17.13 -3.01
C ASP A 164 -7.71 -16.81 -4.49
N ALA A 165 -6.70 -15.97 -4.70
CA ALA A 165 -6.29 -15.58 -6.05
C ALA A 165 -4.79 -15.81 -6.22
N PRO A 166 -4.34 -16.20 -7.40
CA PRO A 166 -2.93 -16.46 -7.67
C PRO A 166 -2.12 -15.17 -7.59
N VAL A 167 -1.04 -15.22 -6.82
CA VAL A 167 -0.07 -14.13 -6.67
C VAL A 167 1.28 -14.64 -7.18
N SER A 168 2.02 -13.81 -7.90
CA SER A 168 3.33 -14.17 -8.40
C SER A 168 4.32 -14.41 -7.25
N ARG A 169 5.24 -15.38 -7.42
CA ARG A 169 6.28 -15.64 -6.43
C ARG A 169 7.13 -14.40 -6.19
N ASN A 170 7.56 -14.20 -4.95
CA ASN A 170 8.36 -13.05 -4.52
C ASN A 170 7.65 -11.69 -4.69
N ALA A 171 6.34 -11.68 -4.92
CA ALA A 171 5.56 -10.46 -4.87
C ALA A 171 5.44 -9.95 -3.43
N GLN A 172 5.13 -8.67 -3.29
CA GLN A 172 4.69 -8.11 -2.02
C GLN A 172 3.17 -7.96 -2.01
N PHE A 173 2.59 -8.05 -0.84
CA PHE A 173 1.16 -7.90 -0.65
C PHE A 173 0.87 -6.85 0.42
N VAL A 174 -0.02 -5.90 0.13
CA VAL A 174 -0.45 -4.87 1.08
C VAL A 174 -1.93 -5.05 1.36
N TRP A 175 -2.25 -5.41 2.58
CA TRP A 175 -3.62 -5.65 3.04
C TRP A 175 -4.07 -4.51 3.95
N PHE A 176 -5.07 -3.75 3.50
CA PHE A 176 -5.76 -2.70 4.26
C PHE A 176 -7.07 -3.25 4.83
N GLY A 177 -7.23 -3.18 6.14
CA GLY A 177 -8.43 -3.68 6.81
C GLY A 177 -8.53 -3.25 8.27
N ASP A 178 -9.63 -3.63 8.92
CA ASP A 178 -9.79 -3.47 10.37
C ASP A 178 -9.40 -4.72 11.16
N PHE A 179 -9.11 -5.81 10.47
CA PHE A 179 -8.68 -7.09 11.03
C PHE A 179 -9.60 -7.62 12.15
N LEU A 180 -10.90 -7.28 12.14
CA LEU A 180 -11.89 -7.78 13.11
C LEU A 180 -12.41 -9.18 12.76
N SER A 181 -12.01 -9.74 11.63
CA SER A 181 -12.24 -11.15 11.29
C SER A 181 -11.60 -12.08 12.33
N PRO A 182 -12.11 -13.31 12.50
CA PRO A 182 -11.53 -14.28 13.43
C PRO A 182 -10.04 -14.51 13.18
N LEU A 183 -9.22 -14.43 14.23
CA LEU A 183 -7.75 -14.58 14.15
C LEU A 183 -7.29 -15.84 13.38
N PRO A 184 -7.90 -17.02 13.56
CA PRO A 184 -7.52 -18.21 12.78
C PRO A 184 -7.73 -18.03 11.27
N ALA A 185 -8.75 -17.26 10.86
CA ALA A 185 -9.01 -16.98 9.46
C ALA A 185 -7.95 -16.03 8.87
N ILE A 186 -7.58 -14.98 9.62
CA ILE A 186 -6.47 -14.08 9.26
C ILE A 186 -5.17 -14.89 9.13
N GLU A 187 -4.86 -15.74 10.11
CA GLU A 187 -3.66 -16.60 10.09
C GLU A 187 -3.62 -17.52 8.86
N THR A 188 -4.76 -18.12 8.52
CA THR A 188 -4.86 -18.99 7.35
C THR A 188 -4.51 -18.25 6.06
N VAL A 189 -5.03 -17.02 5.89
CA VAL A 189 -4.72 -16.17 4.73
C VAL A 189 -3.23 -15.81 4.70
N LEU A 190 -2.66 -15.35 5.81
CA LEU A 190 -1.24 -14.99 5.88
C LEU A 190 -0.32 -16.17 5.58
N ARG A 191 -0.62 -17.35 6.14
CA ARG A 191 0.16 -18.58 5.87
C ARG A 191 0.10 -18.98 4.40
N ARG A 192 -1.06 -18.88 3.75
CA ARG A 192 -1.22 -19.16 2.33
C ARG A 192 -0.30 -18.27 1.47
N PHE A 193 -0.26 -16.96 1.71
CA PHE A 193 0.62 -16.05 0.99
C PHE A 193 2.10 -16.31 1.32
N THR A 194 2.43 -16.55 2.58
CA THR A 194 3.81 -16.85 2.99
C THR A 194 4.33 -18.14 2.33
N GLN A 195 3.50 -19.18 2.24
CA GLN A 195 3.85 -20.46 1.57
C GLN A 195 4.09 -20.29 0.07
N SER A 196 3.43 -19.33 -0.58
CA SER A 196 3.72 -18.97 -1.99
C SER A 196 4.95 -18.07 -2.17
N GLY A 197 5.68 -17.78 -1.09
CA GLY A 197 6.85 -16.90 -1.11
C GLY A 197 6.50 -15.42 -1.15
N THR A 198 5.26 -15.06 -0.82
CA THR A 198 4.79 -13.67 -0.75
C THR A 198 4.87 -13.20 0.69
N GLY A 199 5.58 -12.10 0.93
CA GLY A 199 5.56 -11.35 2.17
C GLY A 199 4.81 -10.03 2.00
N GLY A 200 4.61 -9.27 3.08
CA GLY A 200 3.93 -8.00 2.91
C GLY A 200 3.61 -7.23 4.17
N TYR A 201 2.58 -6.43 4.08
CA TYR A 201 2.23 -5.39 5.04
C TYR A 201 0.75 -5.47 5.39
N LEU A 202 0.45 -5.52 6.69
CA LEU A 202 -0.89 -5.34 7.22
C LEU A 202 -1.03 -3.87 7.63
N VAL A 203 -1.98 -3.18 7.04
CA VAL A 203 -2.29 -1.78 7.35
C VAL A 203 -3.64 -1.74 8.05
N HIS A 204 -3.57 -1.67 9.39
CA HIS A 204 -4.75 -1.65 10.26
C HIS A 204 -5.34 -0.24 10.27
N ILE A 205 -6.53 -0.09 9.72
CA ILE A 205 -7.27 1.17 9.69
C ILE A 205 -8.24 1.20 10.85
N VAL A 206 -8.05 2.15 11.75
CA VAL A 206 -8.78 2.28 13.01
C VAL A 206 -9.56 3.59 13.03
N ASP A 207 -10.83 3.52 13.41
CA ASP A 207 -11.59 4.74 13.72
C ASP A 207 -11.30 5.17 15.17
N PRO A 208 -11.18 6.49 15.46
CA PRO A 208 -10.95 6.98 16.82
C PRO A 208 -11.92 6.44 17.85
N ALA A 209 -13.21 6.31 17.52
CA ALA A 209 -14.20 5.83 18.45
C ALA A 209 -14.10 4.32 18.73
N GLU A 210 -13.45 3.53 17.85
CA GLU A 210 -13.15 2.13 18.12
C GLU A 210 -12.02 1.99 19.15
N GLU A 211 -11.02 2.87 19.11
CA GLU A 211 -9.89 2.82 20.04
C GLU A 211 -10.22 3.51 21.38
N ASP A 212 -10.81 4.72 21.32
CA ASP A 212 -11.05 5.56 22.48
C ASP A 212 -12.33 5.18 23.23
N PHE A 213 -13.32 4.56 22.57
CA PHE A 213 -14.65 4.22 23.08
C PHE A 213 -15.30 5.41 23.83
N PRO A 214 -15.65 6.50 23.15
CA PRO A 214 -16.11 7.74 23.78
C PRO A 214 -17.61 7.74 24.15
N TYR A 215 -18.19 6.57 24.36
CA TYR A 215 -19.63 6.43 24.58
C TYR A 215 -19.96 6.44 26.06
N GLU A 216 -21.03 7.21 26.41
CA GLU A 216 -21.52 7.38 27.77
C GLU A 216 -23.05 7.17 27.81
N GLY A 217 -23.55 6.81 28.98
CA GLY A 217 -24.97 6.63 29.22
C GLY A 217 -25.57 5.48 28.41
N ARG A 218 -26.85 5.63 28.08
CA ARG A 218 -27.61 4.62 27.33
C ARG A 218 -27.24 4.68 25.86
N THR A 219 -26.46 3.74 25.41
CA THR A 219 -25.95 3.67 24.01
C THR A 219 -26.39 2.37 23.37
N ARG A 220 -26.90 2.44 22.13
CA ARG A 220 -27.21 1.29 21.29
C ARG A 220 -26.09 1.08 20.28
N PHE A 221 -25.54 -0.11 20.27
CA PHE A 221 -24.55 -0.58 19.31
C PHE A 221 -25.22 -1.48 18.28
N GLU A 222 -24.86 -1.33 17.03
CA GLU A 222 -25.33 -2.15 15.92
C GLU A 222 -24.13 -2.72 15.18
N ALA A 223 -24.13 -4.04 14.93
CA ALA A 223 -23.09 -4.67 14.14
C ALA A 223 -23.34 -4.39 12.65
N PRO A 224 -22.38 -3.77 11.94
CA PRO A 224 -22.55 -3.48 10.53
C PRO A 224 -22.73 -4.75 9.70
N GLY A 225 -23.85 -4.85 8.96
CA GLY A 225 -24.14 -6.00 8.08
C GLY A 225 -24.76 -7.21 8.78
N GLU A 226 -25.04 -7.11 10.07
CA GLU A 226 -25.72 -8.14 10.86
C GLU A 226 -26.95 -7.55 11.58
N ASP A 227 -27.96 -8.37 11.87
CA ASP A 227 -29.10 -7.94 12.69
C ASP A 227 -28.81 -7.96 14.20
N LEU A 228 -27.53 -7.90 14.57
CA LEU A 228 -27.11 -7.89 15.96
C LEU A 228 -27.14 -6.46 16.50
N ARG A 229 -27.96 -6.25 17.55
CA ARG A 229 -28.11 -4.98 18.25
C ARG A 229 -28.00 -5.20 19.74
N GLU A 230 -27.17 -4.40 20.39
CA GLU A 230 -26.99 -4.43 21.84
C GLU A 230 -27.18 -3.03 22.42
N THR A 231 -27.96 -2.91 23.49
CA THR A 231 -28.13 -1.64 24.18
C THR A 231 -27.54 -1.72 25.57
N LEU A 232 -26.48 -0.93 25.80
CA LEU A 232 -25.85 -0.77 27.10
C LEU A 232 -26.52 0.39 27.84
N GLY A 233 -26.95 0.15 29.09
CA GLY A 233 -27.58 1.19 29.92
C GLY A 233 -26.57 2.27 30.36
N ARG A 234 -25.29 1.87 30.54
CA ARG A 234 -24.17 2.71 30.96
C ARG A 234 -22.91 2.26 30.22
N ALA A 235 -22.71 2.82 29.01
CA ALA A 235 -21.63 2.43 28.12
C ALA A 235 -20.24 2.67 28.72
N GLU A 236 -20.07 3.73 29.51
CA GLU A 236 -18.84 4.08 30.20
C GLU A 236 -18.31 2.98 31.12
N LEU A 237 -19.18 2.12 31.66
CA LEU A 237 -18.76 1.02 32.54
C LEU A 237 -17.99 -0.10 31.82
N VAL A 238 -18.28 -0.31 30.53
CA VAL A 238 -17.60 -1.33 29.71
C VAL A 238 -16.37 -0.79 29.00
N ALA A 239 -16.20 0.54 28.94
CA ALA A 239 -15.12 1.20 28.22
C ALA A 239 -13.71 0.67 28.56
N PRO A 240 -13.32 0.48 29.84
CA PRO A 240 -12.00 -0.03 30.18
C PRO A 240 -11.75 -1.45 29.65
N ALA A 241 -12.74 -2.34 29.79
CA ALA A 241 -12.65 -3.72 29.34
C ALA A 241 -12.62 -3.80 27.80
N TYR A 242 -13.43 -2.98 27.13
CA TYR A 242 -13.44 -2.89 25.68
C TYR A 242 -12.09 -2.42 25.13
N ARG A 243 -11.57 -1.30 25.65
CA ARG A 243 -10.25 -0.77 25.22
C ARG A 243 -9.12 -1.77 25.42
N ALA A 244 -9.11 -2.46 26.56
CA ALA A 244 -8.14 -3.52 26.83
C ALA A 244 -8.24 -4.65 25.80
N ARG A 245 -9.46 -5.09 25.47
CA ARG A 245 -9.71 -6.15 24.49
C ARG A 245 -9.32 -5.72 23.07
N PHE A 246 -9.68 -4.49 22.67
CA PHE A 246 -9.32 -3.93 21.36
C PHE A 246 -7.80 -3.88 21.19
N LYS A 247 -7.09 -3.34 22.19
CA LYS A 247 -5.63 -3.28 22.20
C LYS A 247 -5.00 -4.67 22.12
N ALA A 248 -5.44 -5.61 22.95
CA ALA A 248 -4.94 -6.98 22.96
C ALA A 248 -5.16 -7.68 21.61
N HIS A 249 -6.29 -7.42 20.95
CA HIS A 249 -6.56 -7.95 19.61
C HIS A 249 -5.59 -7.38 18.58
N ALA A 250 -5.39 -6.06 18.54
CA ALA A 250 -4.44 -5.41 17.63
C ALA A 250 -2.99 -5.90 17.86
N GLU A 251 -2.57 -6.06 19.11
CA GLU A 251 -1.27 -6.63 19.46
C GLU A 251 -1.14 -8.08 18.98
N THR A 252 -2.21 -8.87 19.10
CA THR A 252 -2.21 -10.27 18.63
C THR A 252 -2.07 -10.35 17.11
N VAL A 253 -2.76 -9.49 16.37
CA VAL A 253 -2.61 -9.40 14.89
C VAL A 253 -1.19 -8.99 14.53
N ALA A 254 -0.61 -8.01 15.22
CA ALA A 254 0.76 -7.55 14.99
C ALA A 254 1.79 -8.66 15.25
N LEU A 255 1.63 -9.40 16.36
CA LEU A 255 2.49 -10.56 16.71
C LEU A 255 2.37 -11.68 15.68
N LEU A 256 1.15 -11.98 15.21
CA LEU A 256 0.90 -12.98 14.18
C LEU A 256 1.59 -12.59 12.87
N ALA A 257 1.45 -11.33 12.45
CA ALA A 257 2.13 -10.79 11.28
C ALA A 257 3.66 -10.97 11.41
N GLY A 258 4.24 -10.51 12.51
CA GLY A 258 5.68 -10.59 12.77
C GLY A 258 6.21 -12.04 12.76
N LYS A 259 5.50 -13.00 13.35
CA LYS A 259 5.86 -14.44 13.34
C LYS A 259 5.93 -15.00 11.91
N LEU A 260 5.16 -14.49 10.99
CA LEU A 260 5.12 -14.91 9.59
C LEU A 260 6.01 -14.05 8.67
N GLY A 261 6.79 -13.10 9.23
CA GLY A 261 7.68 -12.21 8.48
C GLY A 261 6.95 -11.09 7.75
N TRP A 262 5.75 -10.73 8.24
CA TRP A 262 4.97 -9.60 7.73
C TRP A 262 5.13 -8.40 8.63
N SER A 263 5.06 -7.21 8.04
CA SER A 263 5.01 -5.96 8.78
C SER A 263 3.58 -5.58 9.15
N TYR A 264 3.43 -4.89 10.27
CA TYR A 264 2.15 -4.37 10.73
C TYR A 264 2.25 -2.88 11.00
N LEU A 265 1.33 -2.10 10.44
CA LEU A 265 1.18 -0.67 10.65
C LEU A 265 -0.25 -0.35 11.07
N SER A 266 -0.45 0.38 12.15
CA SER A 266 -1.75 0.93 12.53
C SER A 266 -1.88 2.39 12.11
N HIS A 267 -3.05 2.77 11.58
CA HIS A 267 -3.38 4.14 11.19
C HIS A 267 -4.80 4.51 11.62
N ARG A 268 -4.91 5.57 12.42
CA ARG A 268 -6.20 6.16 12.82
C ARG A 268 -6.73 7.11 11.75
N THR A 269 -8.03 7.09 11.51
CA THR A 269 -8.68 7.91 10.46
C THR A 269 -8.63 9.41 10.76
N ASP A 270 -8.47 9.82 12.02
CA ASP A 270 -8.29 11.22 12.44
C ASP A 270 -6.87 11.77 12.23
N ARG A 271 -5.91 10.90 11.92
CA ARG A 271 -4.53 11.29 11.67
C ARG A 271 -4.27 11.56 10.20
N SER A 272 -3.20 12.33 9.93
CA SER A 272 -2.79 12.62 8.55
C SER A 272 -2.43 11.34 7.78
N PRO A 273 -3.03 11.10 6.60
CA PRO A 273 -2.68 9.97 5.75
C PRO A 273 -1.24 10.03 5.23
N GLN A 274 -0.63 11.23 5.17
CA GLN A 274 0.75 11.40 4.74
C GLN A 274 1.72 10.68 5.66
N THR A 275 1.51 10.75 6.97
CA THR A 275 2.38 10.07 7.95
C THR A 275 2.38 8.55 7.74
N ALA A 276 1.20 7.95 7.55
CA ALA A 276 1.07 6.52 7.29
C ALA A 276 1.72 6.12 5.95
N LEU A 277 1.51 6.93 4.90
CA LEU A 277 2.09 6.67 3.59
C LEU A 277 3.61 6.75 3.60
N VAL A 278 4.19 7.75 4.28
CA VAL A 278 5.65 7.88 4.46
C VAL A 278 6.22 6.67 5.18
N ALA A 279 5.60 6.28 6.30
CA ALA A 279 6.05 5.13 7.09
C ALA A 279 6.02 3.84 6.25
N LEU A 280 4.91 3.57 5.58
CA LEU A 280 4.74 2.38 4.76
C LEU A 280 5.71 2.35 3.56
N TYR A 281 5.87 3.48 2.86
CA TYR A 281 6.80 3.58 1.74
C TYR A 281 8.26 3.44 2.19
N ALA A 282 8.63 4.04 3.32
CA ALA A 282 9.98 3.93 3.89
C ALA A 282 10.31 2.48 4.30
N GLU A 283 9.34 1.77 4.90
CA GLU A 283 9.50 0.39 5.29
C GLU A 283 9.63 -0.54 4.08
N MET A 284 8.81 -0.35 3.04
CA MET A 284 8.93 -1.06 1.77
C MET A 284 10.28 -0.83 1.08
N SER A 285 10.79 0.40 1.14
CA SER A 285 12.10 0.77 0.57
C SER A 285 13.27 0.24 1.41
N GLY A 286 13.14 0.21 2.74
CA GLY A 286 14.15 -0.31 3.67
C GLY A 286 14.30 -1.83 3.61
N ALA A 287 13.22 -2.55 3.38
CA ALA A 287 13.23 -4.01 3.20
C ALA A 287 14.06 -4.47 1.99
N ARG A 288 14.31 -3.60 1.01
CA ARG A 288 15.20 -3.87 -0.12
C ARG A 288 16.67 -4.02 0.28
N GLY A 289 17.11 -3.37 1.36
CA GLY A 289 18.52 -3.41 1.81
C GLY A 289 18.90 -4.67 2.60
N TYR A 290 17.94 -5.43 3.12
CA TYR A 290 18.19 -6.56 4.05
C TYR A 290 18.04 -7.96 3.43
N ARG A 291 17.55 -8.09 2.19
CA ARG A 291 17.49 -9.37 1.49
C ARG A 291 18.71 -9.55 0.57
N ARG A 292 19.88 -9.73 1.17
CA ARG A 292 21.11 -10.22 0.52
C ARG A 292 21.57 -11.48 1.20
#